data_814638ef01e7cda62ca922835e0036b2
#
_entry.id   814638ef01e7cda62ca922835e0036b2
#
_cell.length_a   1.000
_cell.length_b   1.000
_cell.length_c   1.000
_cell.angle_alpha   90.00
_cell.angle_beta   90.00
_cell.angle_gamma   90.00
#
_symmetry.space_group_name_H-M   'P 1'
#
loop_
_entity.id
_entity.type
_entity.pdbx_description
1 polymer ?
#
loop_
_entity_poly.entity_id
_entity_poly.type
_entity_poly.pdbx_seq_one_letter_code
_entity_poly.pdbx_strand_id
1 'polypeptide(L)'
;MTLMIERPCLRLMRRALAAASLAALAACTTPPPREQQPAFYRSLALAGARIDAESAAGMISAYRRNHGLPPVTVDPALQQEAEAEARRMAAADRPSSADAVKQRLAGAGIKAPAVNLSAGYHTMAEAFSGWRESPQHNRTMLAPGATRLGIATAYAPGSKYKVYWALILAGP
;
A
#
# COMPACT_ATOMS: atom_id res chain seq x y z
N MET A 1 49.58 69.82 -1.31
CA MET A 1 49.75 68.65 -2.21
C MET A 1 49.82 67.42 -1.33
N THR A 2 48.64 66.85 -0.95
CA THR A 2 48.51 65.73 0.03
C THR A 2 48.20 64.43 -0.73
N LEU A 3 49.18 63.52 -0.81
CA LEU A 3 49.00 62.20 -1.41
C LEU A 3 48.12 61.31 -0.51
N MET A 4 46.96 60.96 -1.02
CA MET A 4 46.15 59.89 -0.41
C MET A 4 46.75 58.53 -0.83
N ILE A 5 47.38 57.83 0.12
CA ILE A 5 47.81 56.45 -0.06
C ILE A 5 46.65 55.54 0.24
N GLU A 6 45.94 55.07 -0.78
CA GLU A 6 44.92 54.00 -0.62
C GLU A 6 45.61 52.67 -0.28
N ARG A 7 45.34 52.14 0.88
CA ARG A 7 45.88 50.85 1.36
C ARG A 7 45.21 49.70 0.63
N PRO A 8 45.91 48.88 -0.17
CA PRO A 8 45.31 47.78 -0.94
C PRO A 8 44.70 46.66 -0.08
N CYS A 9 45.09 46.59 1.19
CA CYS A 9 44.61 45.55 2.15
C CYS A 9 43.12 45.62 2.44
N LEU A 10 42.51 46.80 2.41
CA LEU A 10 41.09 46.99 2.77
C LEU A 10 40.14 46.50 1.65
N ARG A 11 40.58 46.48 0.39
CA ARG A 11 39.81 46.00 -0.75
C ARG A 11 39.79 44.46 -0.82
N LEU A 12 40.87 43.79 -0.40
CA LEU A 12 40.91 42.33 -0.34
C LEU A 12 40.00 41.78 0.77
N MET A 13 39.96 42.39 1.94
CA MET A 13 39.09 41.98 3.07
C MET A 13 37.61 42.16 2.73
N ARG A 14 37.21 43.20 2.00
CA ARG A 14 35.82 43.39 1.58
C ARG A 14 35.36 42.35 0.54
N ARG A 15 36.23 41.88 -0.32
CA ARG A 15 35.93 40.85 -1.31
C ARG A 15 35.82 39.44 -0.68
N ALA A 16 36.63 39.16 0.34
CA ALA A 16 36.58 37.90 1.09
C ALA A 16 35.29 37.77 1.95
N LEU A 17 34.82 38.85 2.56
CA LEU A 17 33.56 38.85 3.31
C LEU A 17 32.32 38.71 2.40
N ALA A 18 32.33 39.30 1.20
CA ALA A 18 31.23 39.17 0.25
C ALA A 18 31.09 37.74 -0.32
N ALA A 19 32.22 37.04 -0.54
CA ALA A 19 32.21 35.66 -1.04
C ALA A 19 31.75 34.64 0.04
N ALA A 20 32.06 34.89 1.31
CA ALA A 20 31.62 34.02 2.42
C ALA A 20 30.09 34.11 2.67
N SER A 21 29.48 35.29 2.44
CA SER A 21 28.04 35.49 2.62
C SER A 21 27.17 34.82 1.54
N LEU A 22 27.66 34.61 0.31
CA LEU A 22 26.92 33.90 -0.72
C LEU A 22 26.91 32.37 -0.53
N ALA A 23 27.94 31.80 0.09
CA ALA A 23 28.03 30.35 0.33
C ALA A 23 27.03 29.87 1.42
N ALA A 24 26.65 30.73 2.37
CA ALA A 24 25.71 30.41 3.45
C ALA A 24 24.25 30.30 2.99
N LEU A 25 23.88 30.93 1.86
CA LEU A 25 22.50 30.88 1.32
C LEU A 25 22.21 29.63 0.47
N ALA A 26 23.24 28.91 0.01
CA ALA A 26 23.07 27.69 -0.78
C ALA A 26 22.75 26.43 0.06
N ALA A 27 22.96 26.46 1.38
CA ALA A 27 22.73 25.33 2.27
C ALA A 27 21.24 25.07 2.62
N CYS A 28 20.32 26.00 2.29
CA CYS A 28 18.90 25.90 2.62
C CYS A 28 18.02 25.39 1.47
N THR A 29 18.58 24.97 0.34
CA THR A 29 17.79 24.56 -0.83
C THR A 29 17.75 23.05 -1.10
N THR A 30 18.18 22.21 -0.15
CA THR A 30 17.91 20.76 -0.26
C THR A 30 16.42 20.57 0.05
N PRO A 31 15.60 20.16 -0.94
CA PRO A 31 14.20 19.82 -0.65
C PRO A 31 14.19 18.71 0.39
N PRO A 32 13.28 18.75 1.37
CA PRO A 32 13.17 17.69 2.35
C PRO A 32 13.01 16.35 1.60
N PRO A 33 13.55 15.24 2.14
CA PRO A 33 13.34 13.92 1.55
C PRO A 33 11.84 13.75 1.32
N ARG A 34 11.43 13.38 0.11
CA ARG A 34 10.02 13.06 -0.15
C ARG A 34 9.62 11.99 0.85
N GLU A 35 8.77 12.35 1.78
CA GLU A 35 8.18 11.40 2.72
C GLU A 35 7.51 10.31 1.88
N GLN A 36 8.03 9.08 1.95
CA GLN A 36 7.47 7.98 1.16
C GLN A 36 6.08 7.73 1.69
N GLN A 37 5.09 7.90 0.83
CA GLN A 37 3.70 7.63 1.17
C GLN A 37 3.56 6.21 1.74
N PRO A 38 2.91 6.04 2.91
CA PRO A 38 2.71 4.73 3.52
C PRO A 38 2.11 3.73 2.54
N ALA A 39 2.50 2.45 2.63
CA ALA A 39 2.15 1.41 1.67
C ALA A 39 0.63 1.32 1.40
N PHE A 40 -0.19 1.52 2.42
CA PHE A 40 -1.65 1.41 2.31
C PHE A 40 -2.34 2.59 1.60
N TYR A 41 -1.64 3.71 1.35
CA TYR A 41 -2.13 4.83 0.53
C TYR A 41 -1.56 4.84 -0.89
N ARG A 42 -0.62 3.96 -1.21
CA ARG A 42 -0.07 3.91 -2.56
C ARG A 42 -1.12 3.41 -3.55
N SER A 43 -1.18 4.07 -4.72
CA SER A 43 -2.09 3.67 -5.78
C SER A 43 -1.71 2.31 -6.36
N LEU A 44 -2.69 1.42 -6.46
CA LEU A 44 -2.61 0.12 -7.12
C LEU A 44 -3.20 0.15 -8.53
N ALA A 45 -3.71 1.31 -8.96
CA ALA A 45 -4.22 1.54 -10.32
C ALA A 45 -3.11 1.92 -11.30
N LEU A 46 -1.97 1.24 -11.22
CA LEU A 46 -0.78 1.46 -12.04
C LEU A 46 -0.22 0.12 -12.52
N ALA A 47 0.35 0.10 -13.74
CA ALA A 47 1.00 -1.08 -14.25
C ALA A 47 2.16 -1.52 -13.35
N GLY A 48 2.21 -2.80 -13.00
CA GLY A 48 3.23 -3.37 -12.12
C GLY A 48 3.05 -3.07 -10.62
N ALA A 49 2.06 -2.27 -10.23
CA ALA A 49 1.77 -2.04 -8.81
C ALA A 49 1.33 -3.35 -8.14
N ARG A 50 1.86 -3.58 -6.94
CA ARG A 50 1.51 -4.73 -6.11
C ARG A 50 1.15 -4.26 -4.71
N ILE A 51 0.15 -4.92 -4.12
CA ILE A 51 -0.15 -4.71 -2.71
C ILE A 51 0.98 -5.28 -1.86
N ASP A 52 1.31 -4.56 -0.80
CA ASP A 52 2.16 -5.07 0.27
C ASP A 52 1.29 -5.96 1.19
N ALA A 53 1.40 -7.28 1.00
CA ALA A 53 0.58 -8.25 1.70
C ALA A 53 0.83 -8.26 3.21
N GLU A 54 2.07 -8.02 3.65
CA GLU A 54 2.42 -7.97 5.08
C GLU A 54 1.85 -6.73 5.75
N SER A 55 1.95 -5.56 5.10
CA SER A 55 1.29 -4.35 5.59
C SER A 55 -0.23 -4.51 5.67
N ALA A 56 -0.85 -5.16 4.69
CA ALA A 56 -2.28 -5.44 4.67
C ALA A 56 -2.67 -6.43 5.79
N ALA A 57 -1.90 -7.50 5.98
CA ALA A 57 -2.10 -8.46 7.07
C ALA A 57 -1.98 -7.79 8.45
N GLY A 58 -1.02 -6.87 8.59
CA GLY A 58 -0.86 -6.06 9.81
C GLY A 58 -2.09 -5.20 10.12
N MET A 59 -2.65 -4.54 9.12
CA MET A 59 -3.86 -3.71 9.23
C MET A 59 -5.08 -4.58 9.62
N ILE A 60 -5.31 -5.68 8.91
CA ILE A 60 -6.41 -6.61 9.21
C ILE A 60 -6.24 -7.23 10.59
N SER A 61 -5.01 -7.61 10.97
CA SER A 61 -4.71 -8.14 12.30
C SER A 61 -4.99 -7.14 13.41
N ALA A 62 -4.67 -5.86 13.23
CA ALA A 62 -5.01 -4.82 14.19
C ALA A 62 -6.53 -4.68 14.34
N TYR A 63 -7.27 -4.69 13.23
CA TYR A 63 -8.73 -4.67 13.25
C TYR A 63 -9.33 -5.88 13.96
N ARG A 64 -8.83 -7.09 13.68
CA ARG A 64 -9.26 -8.33 14.34
C ARG A 64 -9.01 -8.30 15.85
N ARG A 65 -7.84 -7.84 16.29
CA ARG A 65 -7.53 -7.68 17.73
C ARG A 65 -8.52 -6.74 18.44
N ASN A 66 -8.92 -5.64 17.80
CA ASN A 66 -9.93 -4.71 18.33
C ASN A 66 -11.32 -5.38 18.50
N HIS A 67 -11.53 -6.54 17.85
CA HIS A 67 -12.75 -7.37 17.97
C HIS A 67 -12.51 -8.66 18.78
N GLY A 68 -11.41 -8.75 19.53
CA GLY A 68 -11.11 -9.92 20.38
C GLY A 68 -10.69 -11.17 19.60
N LEU A 69 -10.31 -11.05 18.32
CA LEU A 69 -9.92 -12.16 17.46
C LEU A 69 -8.39 -12.25 17.32
N PRO A 70 -7.84 -13.46 17.11
CA PRO A 70 -6.41 -13.62 16.87
C PRO A 70 -5.97 -12.94 15.57
N PRO A 71 -4.69 -12.50 15.48
CA PRO A 71 -4.13 -11.96 14.27
C PRO A 71 -4.06 -13.01 13.16
N VAL A 72 -3.85 -12.56 11.94
CA VAL A 72 -3.60 -13.38 10.75
C VAL A 72 -2.22 -13.09 10.19
N THR A 73 -1.58 -14.09 9.57
CA THR A 73 -0.29 -13.97 8.90
C THR A 73 -0.42 -14.34 7.43
N VAL A 74 0.46 -13.81 6.59
CA VAL A 74 0.50 -14.16 5.17
C VAL A 74 0.88 -15.61 5.02
N ASP A 75 0.09 -16.36 4.24
CA ASP A 75 0.33 -17.75 3.89
C ASP A 75 0.65 -17.83 2.39
N PRO A 76 1.79 -18.42 1.98
CA PRO A 76 2.19 -18.45 0.57
C PRO A 76 1.18 -19.15 -0.35
N ALA A 77 0.51 -20.20 0.11
CA ALA A 77 -0.49 -20.90 -0.70
C ALA A 77 -1.75 -20.05 -0.88
N LEU A 78 -2.24 -19.41 0.17
CA LEU A 78 -3.36 -18.47 0.08
C LEU A 78 -3.00 -17.24 -0.75
N GLN A 79 -1.75 -16.78 -0.69
CA GLN A 79 -1.25 -15.67 -1.49
C GLN A 79 -1.31 -16.00 -2.99
N GLN A 80 -0.85 -17.18 -3.38
CA GLN A 80 -0.94 -17.65 -4.78
C GLN A 80 -2.40 -17.76 -5.26
N GLU A 81 -3.30 -18.26 -4.41
CA GLU A 81 -4.73 -18.34 -4.73
C GLU A 81 -5.36 -16.94 -4.89
N ALA A 82 -5.03 -16.01 -4.01
CA ALA A 82 -5.50 -14.63 -4.10
C ALA A 82 -5.00 -13.95 -5.40
N GLU A 83 -3.72 -14.14 -5.75
CA GLU A 83 -3.15 -13.61 -6.99
C GLU A 83 -3.83 -14.19 -8.23
N ALA A 84 -4.05 -15.51 -8.25
CA ALA A 84 -4.74 -16.18 -9.34
C ALA A 84 -6.18 -15.67 -9.48
N GLU A 85 -6.87 -15.47 -8.36
CA GLU A 85 -8.25 -14.98 -8.35
C GLU A 85 -8.35 -13.53 -8.83
N ALA A 86 -7.49 -12.65 -8.32
CA ALA A 86 -7.46 -11.25 -8.77
C ALA A 86 -7.22 -11.14 -10.29
N ARG A 87 -6.29 -11.94 -10.84
CA ARG A 87 -6.06 -12.01 -12.30
C ARG A 87 -7.27 -12.53 -13.07
N ARG A 88 -7.99 -13.56 -12.57
CA ARG A 88 -9.21 -14.07 -13.22
C ARG A 88 -10.29 -12.99 -13.30
N MET A 89 -10.52 -12.27 -12.22
CA MET A 89 -11.49 -11.17 -12.18
C MET A 89 -11.12 -10.03 -13.13
N ALA A 90 -9.84 -9.66 -13.16
CA ALA A 90 -9.33 -8.63 -14.07
C ALA A 90 -9.51 -9.02 -15.55
N ALA A 91 -9.24 -10.29 -15.89
CA ALA A 91 -9.44 -10.81 -17.25
C ALA A 91 -10.92 -10.89 -17.64
N ALA A 92 -11.80 -11.17 -16.68
CA ALA A 92 -13.25 -11.26 -16.90
C ALA A 92 -13.97 -9.91 -16.81
N ASP A 93 -13.27 -8.83 -16.44
CA ASP A 93 -13.80 -7.48 -16.15
C ASP A 93 -14.98 -7.49 -15.16
N ARG A 94 -14.96 -8.40 -14.19
CA ARG A 94 -15.99 -8.51 -13.15
C ARG A 94 -15.50 -9.30 -11.94
N PRO A 95 -16.01 -9.03 -10.73
CA PRO A 95 -15.79 -9.88 -9.57
C PRO A 95 -16.36 -11.30 -9.79
N SER A 96 -15.66 -12.30 -9.28
CA SER A 96 -16.13 -13.69 -9.21
C SER A 96 -17.18 -13.87 -8.11
N SER A 97 -17.89 -15.01 -8.14
CA SER A 97 -18.74 -15.42 -7.02
C SER A 97 -17.89 -15.85 -5.83
N ALA A 98 -18.02 -15.18 -4.70
CA ALA A 98 -17.30 -15.53 -3.47
C ALA A 98 -17.60 -16.97 -3.02
N ASP A 99 -18.85 -17.44 -3.19
CA ASP A 99 -19.22 -18.79 -2.81
C ASP A 99 -18.60 -19.85 -3.72
N ALA A 100 -18.53 -19.60 -5.03
CA ALA A 100 -17.84 -20.50 -5.95
C ALA A 100 -16.33 -20.58 -5.62
N VAL A 101 -15.70 -19.46 -5.24
CA VAL A 101 -14.29 -19.46 -4.84
C VAL A 101 -14.10 -20.21 -3.53
N LYS A 102 -14.96 -20.02 -2.53
CA LYS A 102 -14.92 -20.78 -1.26
C LYS A 102 -15.05 -22.29 -1.50
N GLN A 103 -16.01 -22.69 -2.34
CA GLN A 103 -16.20 -24.13 -2.67
C GLN A 103 -14.95 -24.72 -3.33
N ARG A 104 -14.34 -24.00 -4.28
CA ARG A 104 -13.11 -24.42 -4.93
C ARG A 104 -11.94 -24.56 -3.95
N LEU A 105 -11.77 -23.58 -3.07
CA LEU A 105 -10.73 -23.60 -2.04
C LEU A 105 -10.92 -24.73 -1.04
N ALA A 106 -12.16 -24.96 -0.58
CA ALA A 106 -12.50 -26.08 0.29
C ALA A 106 -12.23 -27.43 -0.39
N GLY A 107 -12.58 -27.58 -1.67
CA GLY A 107 -12.26 -28.76 -2.45
C GLY A 107 -10.75 -28.98 -2.66
N ALA A 108 -9.94 -27.95 -2.57
CA ALA A 108 -8.47 -28.01 -2.56
C ALA A 108 -7.88 -28.25 -1.16
N GLY A 109 -8.72 -28.55 -0.15
CA GLY A 109 -8.27 -28.84 1.22
C GLY A 109 -8.03 -27.64 2.12
N ILE A 110 -8.35 -26.42 1.67
CA ILE A 110 -8.26 -25.21 2.51
C ILE A 110 -9.42 -25.20 3.49
N LYS A 111 -9.09 -25.20 4.80
CA LYS A 111 -10.08 -25.27 5.85
C LYS A 111 -10.77 -23.94 6.09
N ALA A 112 -12.10 -23.96 6.17
CA ALA A 112 -12.96 -22.82 6.48
C ALA A 112 -12.57 -21.53 5.72
N PRO A 113 -12.50 -21.55 4.37
CA PRO A 113 -12.09 -20.39 3.60
C PRO A 113 -13.15 -19.28 3.70
N ALA A 114 -12.69 -18.06 4.03
CA ALA A 114 -13.49 -16.84 3.97
C ALA A 114 -12.89 -15.91 2.91
N VAL A 115 -13.73 -15.33 2.07
CA VAL A 115 -13.28 -14.67 0.85
C VAL A 115 -13.96 -13.33 0.67
N ASN A 116 -13.19 -12.26 0.45
CA ASN A 116 -13.65 -10.98 -0.06
C ASN A 116 -13.16 -10.78 -1.49
N LEU A 117 -14.08 -10.56 -2.40
CA LEU A 117 -13.81 -10.20 -3.78
C LEU A 117 -14.45 -8.85 -4.06
N SER A 118 -13.66 -7.91 -4.56
CA SER A 118 -14.15 -6.56 -4.87
C SER A 118 -13.39 -5.94 -6.04
N ALA A 119 -13.88 -4.82 -6.54
CA ALA A 119 -13.24 -4.07 -7.61
C ALA A 119 -13.50 -2.58 -7.44
N GLY A 120 -12.60 -1.74 -7.96
CA GLY A 120 -12.77 -0.29 -7.99
C GLY A 120 -12.06 0.49 -6.88
N TYR A 121 -11.55 -0.16 -5.84
CA TYR A 121 -10.67 0.51 -4.87
C TYR A 121 -9.26 0.64 -5.44
N HIS A 122 -8.65 1.80 -5.29
CA HIS A 122 -7.32 2.07 -5.84
C HIS A 122 -6.20 1.98 -4.82
N THR A 123 -6.53 1.96 -3.52
CA THR A 123 -5.58 1.83 -2.41
C THR A 123 -6.07 0.81 -1.39
N MET A 124 -5.15 0.28 -0.56
CA MET A 124 -5.53 -0.61 0.55
C MET A 124 -6.43 0.11 1.56
N ALA A 125 -6.19 1.40 1.81
CA ALA A 125 -7.00 2.18 2.74
C ALA A 125 -8.46 2.29 2.28
N GLU A 126 -8.70 2.51 0.98
CA GLU A 126 -10.06 2.53 0.41
C GLU A 126 -10.72 1.15 0.51
N ALA A 127 -10.03 0.08 0.11
CA ALA A 127 -10.55 -1.27 0.17
C ALA A 127 -10.93 -1.67 1.61
N PHE A 128 -10.04 -1.42 2.57
CA PHE A 128 -10.27 -1.71 3.97
C PHE A 128 -11.45 -0.94 4.55
N SER A 129 -11.59 0.35 4.21
CA SER A 129 -12.73 1.16 4.63
C SER A 129 -14.05 0.61 4.08
N GLY A 130 -14.11 0.37 2.77
CA GLY A 130 -15.30 -0.19 2.13
C GLY A 130 -15.66 -1.60 2.64
N TRP A 131 -14.66 -2.43 2.96
CA TRP A 131 -14.91 -3.76 3.54
C TRP A 131 -15.44 -3.68 4.96
N ARG A 132 -15.00 -2.72 5.78
CA ARG A 132 -15.56 -2.50 7.13
C ARG A 132 -17.02 -2.08 7.09
N GLU A 133 -17.38 -1.23 6.13
CA GLU A 133 -18.73 -0.69 6.00
C GLU A 133 -19.72 -1.70 5.39
N SER A 134 -19.21 -2.69 4.64
CA SER A 134 -20.04 -3.75 4.06
C SER A 134 -20.21 -4.91 5.06
N PRO A 135 -21.41 -5.21 5.55
CA PRO A 135 -21.62 -6.31 6.51
C PRO A 135 -21.08 -7.66 6.03
N GLN A 136 -21.17 -7.94 4.71
CA GLN A 136 -20.66 -9.18 4.13
C GLN A 136 -19.13 -9.23 4.15
N HIS A 137 -18.47 -8.18 3.68
CA HIS A 137 -17.01 -8.11 3.65
C HIS A 137 -16.41 -8.03 5.06
N ASN A 138 -17.08 -7.34 5.96
CA ASN A 138 -16.67 -7.24 7.37
C ASN A 138 -16.67 -8.61 8.05
N ARG A 139 -17.74 -9.42 7.87
CA ARG A 139 -17.77 -10.80 8.39
C ARG A 139 -16.60 -11.64 7.91
N THR A 140 -16.16 -11.47 6.66
CA THR A 140 -14.96 -12.15 6.14
C THR A 140 -13.70 -11.74 6.88
N MET A 141 -13.44 -10.44 7.06
CA MET A 141 -12.26 -9.96 7.81
C MET A 141 -12.26 -10.45 9.27
N LEU A 142 -13.44 -10.62 9.84
CA LEU A 142 -13.66 -11.09 11.20
C LEU A 142 -13.99 -12.60 11.28
N ALA A 143 -13.70 -13.39 10.23
CA ALA A 143 -13.97 -14.83 10.24
C ALA A 143 -13.35 -15.50 11.46
N PRO A 144 -14.16 -16.18 12.32
CA PRO A 144 -13.65 -16.88 13.50
C PRO A 144 -12.68 -17.99 13.09
N GLY A 145 -11.64 -18.22 13.91
CA GLY A 145 -10.67 -19.29 13.67
C GLY A 145 -9.70 -19.04 12.50
N ALA A 146 -9.83 -17.95 11.75
CA ALA A 146 -8.85 -17.61 10.72
C ALA A 146 -7.53 -17.19 11.38
N THR A 147 -6.43 -17.76 10.89
CA THR A 147 -5.05 -17.45 11.31
C THR A 147 -4.13 -17.18 10.13
N ARG A 148 -4.56 -17.51 8.90
CA ARG A 148 -3.80 -17.36 7.67
C ARG A 148 -4.53 -16.44 6.69
N LEU A 149 -3.75 -15.74 5.85
CA LEU A 149 -4.27 -14.76 4.90
C LEU A 149 -3.49 -14.82 3.59
N GLY A 150 -4.19 -14.63 2.47
CA GLY A 150 -3.64 -14.21 1.19
C GLY A 150 -4.40 -13.01 0.68
N ILE A 151 -3.69 -11.99 0.17
CA ILE A 151 -4.31 -10.79 -0.40
C ILE A 151 -3.57 -10.34 -1.66
N ALA A 152 -4.31 -10.10 -2.72
CA ALA A 152 -3.73 -9.66 -3.97
C ALA A 152 -4.64 -8.71 -4.75
N THR A 153 -4.02 -7.98 -5.66
CA THR A 153 -4.71 -7.13 -6.63
C THR A 153 -4.24 -7.44 -8.05
N ALA A 154 -5.12 -7.18 -9.01
CA ALA A 154 -4.77 -7.16 -10.42
C ALA A 154 -5.26 -5.87 -11.07
N TYR A 155 -4.36 -5.20 -11.80
CA TYR A 155 -4.68 -3.98 -12.53
C TYR A 155 -5.05 -4.30 -13.98
N ALA A 156 -6.18 -3.77 -14.44
CA ALA A 156 -6.69 -3.91 -15.81
C ALA A 156 -7.06 -2.53 -16.36
N PRO A 157 -6.16 -1.82 -17.06
CA PRO A 157 -6.35 -0.42 -17.45
C PRO A 157 -7.55 -0.18 -18.36
N GLY A 158 -7.94 -1.16 -19.18
CA GLY A 158 -9.11 -1.11 -20.06
C GLY A 158 -10.45 -1.35 -19.39
N SER A 159 -10.45 -1.86 -18.13
CA SER A 159 -11.67 -2.24 -17.43
C SER A 159 -12.35 -1.06 -16.77
N LYS A 160 -13.66 -1.22 -16.47
CA LYS A 160 -14.45 -0.25 -15.72
C LYS A 160 -13.85 0.03 -14.34
N TYR A 161 -13.41 -1.00 -13.65
CA TYR A 161 -13.01 -0.93 -12.23
C TYR A 161 -11.52 -0.69 -12.02
N LYS A 162 -10.68 -0.88 -13.02
CA LYS A 162 -9.21 -0.72 -12.98
C LYS A 162 -8.48 -1.71 -12.08
N VAL A 163 -8.91 -1.88 -10.82
CA VAL A 163 -8.25 -2.74 -9.82
C VAL A 163 -9.23 -3.75 -9.28
N TYR A 164 -8.85 -5.02 -9.29
CA TYR A 164 -9.60 -6.16 -8.77
C TYR A 164 -8.88 -6.72 -7.54
N TRP A 165 -9.63 -7.05 -6.50
CA TRP A 165 -9.14 -7.42 -5.18
C TRP A 165 -9.61 -8.79 -4.77
N ALA A 166 -8.68 -9.62 -4.32
CA ALA A 166 -8.98 -10.88 -3.67
C ALA A 166 -8.30 -10.93 -2.29
N LEU A 167 -9.10 -11.11 -1.25
CA LEU A 167 -8.67 -11.41 0.11
C LEU A 167 -9.22 -12.77 0.49
N ILE A 168 -8.34 -13.67 0.92
CA ILE A 168 -8.68 -15.02 1.36
C ILE A 168 -8.14 -15.19 2.78
N LEU A 169 -9.00 -15.60 3.70
CA LEU A 169 -8.64 -16.02 5.06
C LEU A 169 -8.94 -17.49 5.22
N ALA A 170 -8.16 -18.18 6.05
CA ALA A 170 -8.38 -19.60 6.36
C ALA A 170 -7.94 -19.93 7.80
N GLY A 171 -8.51 -21.01 8.33
CA GLY A 171 -8.05 -21.65 9.54
C GLY A 171 -6.72 -22.41 9.37
N PRO A 172 -6.17 -22.96 10.44
CA PRO A 172 -4.91 -23.70 10.41
C PRO A 172 -5.02 -25.02 9.65
#